data_be6fa89fed4f0c95fffdd0cb00363002
#
_entry.id   be6fa89fed4f0c95fffdd0cb00363002
#
_cell.length_a   1.000
_cell.length_b   1.000
_cell.length_c   1.000
_cell.angle_alpha   90.00
_cell.angle_beta   90.00
_cell.angle_gamma   90.00
#
_symmetry.space_group_name_H-M   'P 1'
#
loop_
_entity.id
_entity.type
_entity.pdbx_description
1 polymer ?
#
loop_
_entity_poly.entity_id
_entity_poly.type
_entity_poly.pdbx_seq_one_letter_code
_entity_poly.pdbx_strand_id
1 'polypeptide(L)'
;MAKIIVLGSGLVGNVMAKDLAEKHDVTSVDINEKALIPLKKHGISTIVSDLSNHDNITKLIQDFDLVIGSVPGFMGYNMLKTVIEAKKNIVDISFFPEDPFNLDKLAKENEVVAVMDCGVAPGMGNIILGHHDLNMEISDYECLVGGLPEVREWPYEYKAVFSPIDVI
;
A
#
# COMPACT_ATOMS: atom_id res chain seq x y z
N MET A 1 9.96 3.37 -18.73
CA MET A 1 8.63 2.96 -18.29
C MET A 1 8.83 1.70 -17.46
N ALA A 2 8.48 1.71 -16.18
CA ALA A 2 8.66 0.56 -15.30
C ALA A 2 7.44 -0.36 -15.38
N LYS A 3 7.64 -1.66 -15.12
CA LYS A 3 6.58 -2.63 -14.92
C LYS A 3 6.22 -2.67 -13.45
N ILE A 4 5.00 -2.29 -13.10
CA ILE A 4 4.52 -2.18 -11.71
C ILE A 4 3.37 -3.15 -11.49
N ILE A 5 3.39 -3.87 -10.38
CA ILE A 5 2.26 -4.68 -9.94
C ILE A 5 1.64 -4.11 -8.68
N VAL A 6 0.32 -3.96 -8.67
CA VAL A 6 -0.46 -3.51 -7.51
C VAL A 6 -1.17 -4.71 -6.90
N LEU A 7 -0.81 -5.05 -5.68
CA LEU A 7 -1.39 -6.16 -4.91
C LEU A 7 -2.54 -5.63 -4.04
N GLY A 8 -3.76 -5.91 -4.48
CA GLY A 8 -4.99 -5.39 -3.92
C GLY A 8 -5.61 -4.29 -4.79
N SER A 9 -6.87 -4.48 -5.19
CA SER A 9 -7.64 -3.55 -6.04
C SER A 9 -8.87 -3.01 -5.30
N GLY A 10 -8.74 -2.79 -4.01
CA GLY A 10 -9.74 -2.11 -3.19
C GLY A 10 -9.91 -0.65 -3.58
N LEU A 11 -10.57 0.15 -2.73
CA LEU A 11 -10.83 1.56 -3.02
C LEU A 11 -9.55 2.35 -3.33
N VAL A 12 -8.48 2.15 -2.56
CA VAL A 12 -7.21 2.87 -2.73
C VAL A 12 -6.37 2.25 -3.84
N GLY A 13 -6.16 0.93 -3.84
CA GLY A 13 -5.36 0.23 -4.86
C GLY A 13 -5.86 0.46 -6.28
N ASN A 14 -7.17 0.57 -6.47
CA ASN A 14 -7.77 0.88 -7.76
C ASN A 14 -7.39 2.29 -8.26
N VAL A 15 -7.33 3.29 -7.36
CA VAL A 15 -6.92 4.66 -7.70
C VAL A 15 -5.44 4.70 -8.03
N MET A 16 -4.60 4.09 -7.18
CA MET A 16 -3.15 4.01 -7.42
C MET A 16 -2.82 3.34 -8.75
N ALA A 17 -3.49 2.23 -9.08
CA ALA A 17 -3.27 1.55 -10.34
C ALA A 17 -3.58 2.43 -11.56
N LYS A 18 -4.64 3.25 -11.49
CA LYS A 18 -5.00 4.19 -12.56
C LYS A 18 -3.99 5.32 -12.71
N ASP A 19 -3.59 5.95 -11.62
CA ASP A 19 -2.62 7.04 -11.62
C ASP A 19 -1.25 6.57 -12.16
N LEU A 20 -0.77 5.44 -11.65
CA LEU A 20 0.50 4.86 -12.11
C LEU A 20 0.47 4.45 -13.59
N ALA A 21 -0.68 4.00 -14.09
CA ALA A 21 -0.83 3.58 -15.50
C ALA A 21 -0.71 4.74 -16.50
N GLU A 22 -0.79 6.00 -16.06
CA GLU A 22 -0.54 7.15 -16.93
C GLU A 22 0.93 7.20 -17.42
N LYS A 23 1.87 6.60 -16.68
CA LYS A 23 3.31 6.70 -16.95
C LYS A 23 4.04 5.37 -16.97
N HIS A 24 3.40 4.29 -16.51
CA HIS A 24 4.02 2.98 -16.32
C HIS A 24 3.16 1.85 -16.90
N ASP A 25 3.76 0.68 -17.07
CA ASP A 25 3.04 -0.56 -17.39
C ASP A 25 2.55 -1.19 -16.09
N VAL A 26 1.24 -1.12 -15.85
CA VAL A 26 0.64 -1.52 -14.57
C VAL A 26 -0.22 -2.76 -14.72
N THR A 27 -0.01 -3.70 -13.82
CA THR A 27 -0.90 -4.86 -13.61
C THR A 27 -1.46 -4.80 -12.19
N SER A 28 -2.76 -4.97 -12.04
CA SER A 28 -3.42 -4.99 -10.74
C SER A 28 -4.00 -6.36 -10.42
N VAL A 29 -3.88 -6.78 -9.16
CA VAL A 29 -4.25 -8.12 -8.69
C VAL A 29 -5.25 -8.01 -7.55
N ASP A 30 -6.31 -8.82 -7.61
CA ASP A 30 -7.27 -8.97 -6.52
C ASP A 30 -7.95 -10.35 -6.60
N ILE A 31 -8.41 -10.88 -5.49
CA ILE A 31 -9.22 -12.09 -5.45
C ILE A 31 -10.64 -11.84 -5.97
N ASN A 32 -11.12 -10.60 -5.82
CA ASN A 32 -12.45 -10.18 -6.26
C ASN A 32 -12.41 -9.65 -7.70
N GLU A 33 -12.84 -10.47 -8.64
CA GLU A 33 -12.87 -10.07 -10.05
C GLU A 33 -13.69 -8.78 -10.29
N LYS A 34 -14.72 -8.51 -9.48
CA LYS A 34 -15.54 -7.30 -9.63
C LYS A 34 -14.74 -6.02 -9.33
N ALA A 35 -13.78 -6.09 -8.42
CA ALA A 35 -12.89 -4.97 -8.11
C ALA A 35 -11.97 -4.61 -9.29
N LEU A 36 -11.69 -5.56 -10.16
CA LEU A 36 -10.83 -5.40 -11.33
C LEU A 36 -11.56 -4.85 -12.57
N ILE A 37 -12.89 -4.90 -12.61
CA ILE A 37 -13.68 -4.45 -13.78
C ILE A 37 -13.39 -2.99 -14.15
N PRO A 38 -13.35 -2.02 -13.20
CA PRO A 38 -13.05 -0.63 -13.54
C PRO A 38 -11.65 -0.47 -14.17
N LEU A 39 -10.68 -1.25 -13.75
CA LEU A 39 -9.30 -1.20 -14.27
C LEU A 39 -9.24 -1.77 -15.69
N LYS A 40 -9.90 -2.90 -15.96
CA LYS A 40 -10.03 -3.47 -17.31
C LYS A 40 -10.62 -2.46 -18.31
N LYS A 41 -11.62 -1.68 -17.87
CA LYS A 41 -12.24 -0.62 -18.71
C LYS A 41 -11.27 0.53 -19.02
N HIS A 42 -10.26 0.75 -18.20
CA HIS A 42 -9.19 1.73 -18.42
C HIS A 42 -7.98 1.15 -19.17
N GLY A 43 -8.08 -0.08 -19.67
CA GLY A 43 -6.99 -0.75 -20.40
C GLY A 43 -5.84 -1.25 -19.52
N ILE A 44 -6.01 -1.28 -18.21
CA ILE A 44 -5.00 -1.76 -17.26
C ILE A 44 -5.06 -3.28 -17.19
N SER A 45 -3.91 -3.94 -17.22
CA SER A 45 -3.80 -5.38 -17.06
C SER A 45 -4.27 -5.82 -15.67
N THR A 46 -4.98 -6.94 -15.62
CA THR A 46 -5.54 -7.42 -14.35
C THR A 46 -5.41 -8.94 -14.21
N ILE A 47 -5.16 -9.39 -12.99
CA ILE A 47 -5.04 -10.82 -12.65
C ILE A 47 -5.94 -11.11 -11.46
N VAL A 48 -6.75 -12.17 -11.54
CA VAL A 48 -7.50 -12.68 -10.39
C VAL A 48 -6.63 -13.69 -9.66
N SER A 49 -6.26 -13.39 -8.41
CA SER A 49 -5.43 -14.28 -7.60
C SER A 49 -5.65 -14.06 -6.11
N ASP A 50 -5.49 -15.12 -5.34
CA ASP A 50 -5.51 -15.08 -3.88
C ASP A 50 -4.12 -14.64 -3.36
N LEU A 51 -4.08 -13.44 -2.78
CA LEU A 51 -2.89 -12.82 -2.19
C LEU A 51 -2.62 -13.27 -0.75
N SER A 52 -3.45 -14.11 -0.16
CA SER A 52 -3.14 -14.79 1.11
C SER A 52 -2.13 -15.93 0.92
N ASN A 53 -1.97 -16.40 -0.31
CA ASN A 53 -1.03 -17.47 -0.65
C ASN A 53 0.31 -16.88 -1.10
N HIS A 54 1.36 -17.15 -0.32
CA HIS A 54 2.73 -16.67 -0.55
C HIS A 54 3.31 -17.15 -1.90
N ASP A 55 3.04 -18.39 -2.30
CA ASP A 55 3.52 -18.94 -3.57
C ASP A 55 2.90 -18.19 -4.77
N ASN A 56 1.64 -17.77 -4.64
CA ASN A 56 0.99 -16.96 -5.66
C ASN A 56 1.67 -15.59 -5.78
N ILE A 57 1.90 -14.89 -4.66
CA ILE A 57 2.60 -13.61 -4.66
C ILE A 57 3.96 -13.76 -5.32
N THR A 58 4.78 -14.72 -4.86
CA THR A 58 6.13 -14.95 -5.37
C THR A 58 6.15 -15.16 -6.88
N LYS A 59 5.21 -15.94 -7.42
CA LYS A 59 5.13 -16.19 -8.88
C LYS A 59 4.67 -14.95 -9.65
N LEU A 60 3.70 -14.21 -9.11
CA LEU A 60 3.12 -13.05 -9.76
C LEU A 60 4.12 -11.91 -9.96
N ILE A 61 4.98 -11.66 -8.97
CA ILE A 61 5.84 -10.48 -8.93
C ILE A 61 7.16 -10.61 -9.70
N GLN A 62 7.49 -11.81 -10.24
CA GLN A 62 8.80 -12.12 -10.82
C GLN A 62 9.19 -11.15 -11.95
N ASP A 63 8.27 -10.82 -12.84
CA ASP A 63 8.54 -10.04 -14.05
C ASP A 63 8.33 -8.53 -13.87
N PHE A 64 8.13 -8.06 -12.62
CA PHE A 64 7.88 -6.67 -12.30
C PHE A 64 9.08 -6.01 -11.63
N ASP A 65 9.25 -4.71 -11.90
CA ASP A 65 10.32 -3.87 -11.36
C ASP A 65 10.00 -3.39 -9.95
N LEU A 66 8.71 -3.14 -9.66
CA LEU A 66 8.23 -2.59 -8.40
C LEU A 66 6.89 -3.21 -8.00
N VAL A 67 6.75 -3.49 -6.73
CA VAL A 67 5.50 -3.93 -6.11
C VAL A 67 4.87 -2.78 -5.32
N ILE A 68 3.56 -2.61 -5.45
CA ILE A 68 2.75 -1.73 -4.61
C ILE A 68 1.85 -2.61 -3.75
N GLY A 69 1.98 -2.52 -2.44
CA GLY A 69 1.15 -3.21 -1.47
C GLY A 69 -0.10 -2.38 -1.12
N SER A 70 -1.26 -2.99 -1.25
CA SER A 70 -2.57 -2.37 -0.94
C SER A 70 -3.57 -3.41 -0.47
N VAL A 71 -3.09 -4.38 0.30
CA VAL A 71 -3.91 -5.43 0.91
C VAL A 71 -4.43 -4.99 2.28
N PRO A 72 -5.46 -5.65 2.83
CA PRO A 72 -5.89 -5.42 4.21
C PRO A 72 -4.77 -5.63 5.22
N GLY A 73 -4.77 -4.87 6.33
CA GLY A 73 -3.71 -4.85 7.32
C GLY A 73 -3.30 -6.22 7.84
N PHE A 74 -4.26 -7.10 8.14
CA PHE A 74 -3.97 -8.47 8.61
C PHE A 74 -3.16 -9.34 7.63
N MET A 75 -3.05 -8.94 6.36
CA MET A 75 -2.22 -9.60 5.34
C MET A 75 -0.90 -8.86 5.10
N GLY A 76 -0.81 -7.60 5.49
CA GLY A 76 0.24 -6.66 5.09
C GLY A 76 1.64 -7.17 5.44
N TYR A 77 1.88 -7.51 6.71
CA TYR A 77 3.21 -7.96 7.16
C TYR A 77 3.70 -9.23 6.42
N ASN A 78 2.83 -10.22 6.24
CA ASN A 78 3.20 -11.46 5.55
C ASN A 78 3.42 -11.22 4.04
N MET A 79 2.62 -10.37 3.41
CA MET A 79 2.81 -9.96 2.03
C MET A 79 4.14 -9.22 1.87
N LEU A 80 4.44 -8.23 2.74
CA LEU A 80 5.69 -7.49 2.75
C LEU A 80 6.89 -8.43 2.85
N LYS A 81 6.87 -9.35 3.82
CA LYS A 81 7.92 -10.36 4.00
C LYS A 81 8.13 -11.19 2.73
N THR A 82 7.03 -11.68 2.13
CA THR A 82 7.09 -12.50 0.90
C THR A 82 7.72 -11.74 -0.27
N VAL A 83 7.40 -10.47 -0.44
CA VAL A 83 7.97 -9.62 -1.49
C VAL A 83 9.47 -9.40 -1.28
N ILE A 84 9.90 -9.14 -0.03
CA ILE A 84 11.31 -8.99 0.33
C ILE A 84 12.08 -10.31 0.08
N GLU A 85 11.52 -11.46 0.48
CA GLU A 85 12.11 -12.78 0.22
C GLU A 85 12.25 -13.08 -1.27
N ALA A 86 11.31 -12.58 -2.07
CA ALA A 86 11.35 -12.67 -3.54
C ALA A 86 12.30 -11.65 -4.21
N LYS A 87 13.05 -10.86 -3.43
CA LYS A 87 14.01 -9.84 -3.86
C LYS A 87 13.39 -8.76 -4.74
N LYS A 88 12.22 -8.27 -4.37
CA LYS A 88 11.53 -7.19 -5.07
C LYS A 88 11.39 -5.95 -4.19
N ASN A 89 11.61 -4.79 -4.79
CA ASN A 89 11.32 -3.53 -4.13
C ASN A 89 9.81 -3.35 -3.96
N ILE A 90 9.42 -2.74 -2.83
CA ILE A 90 8.02 -2.53 -2.51
C ILE A 90 7.77 -1.17 -1.88
N VAL A 91 6.64 -0.56 -2.25
CA VAL A 91 6.01 0.54 -1.52
C VAL A 91 4.66 0.05 -1.02
N ASP A 92 4.41 0.14 0.28
CA ASP A 92 3.24 -0.45 0.92
C ASP A 92 2.44 0.58 1.72
N ILE A 93 1.12 0.51 1.58
CA ILE A 93 0.18 1.32 2.34
C ILE A 93 -0.58 0.52 3.39
N SER A 94 -0.36 -0.79 3.48
CA SER A 94 -1.06 -1.65 4.44
C SER A 94 -0.71 -1.26 5.86
N PHE A 95 -1.72 -1.14 6.71
CA PHE A 95 -1.55 -0.82 8.12
C PHE A 95 -1.67 -2.11 8.93
N PHE A 96 -0.57 -2.57 9.51
CA PHE A 96 -0.49 -3.83 10.27
C PHE A 96 0.15 -3.61 11.64
N PRO A 97 -0.18 -4.45 12.65
CA PRO A 97 0.27 -4.26 14.03
C PRO A 97 1.71 -4.71 14.28
N GLU A 98 2.29 -5.49 13.38
CA GLU A 98 3.65 -5.99 13.51
C GLU A 98 4.67 -4.87 13.28
N ASP A 99 5.82 -4.94 13.97
CA ASP A 99 6.93 -4.03 13.74
C ASP A 99 7.65 -4.38 12.42
N PRO A 100 7.58 -3.52 11.39
CA PRO A 100 8.22 -3.77 10.11
C PRO A 100 9.74 -3.82 10.17
N PHE A 101 10.37 -3.21 11.18
CA PHE A 101 11.83 -3.26 11.37
C PHE A 101 12.34 -4.66 11.68
N ASN A 102 11.48 -5.59 12.07
CA ASN A 102 11.83 -7.01 12.15
C ASN A 102 12.27 -7.61 10.79
N LEU A 103 11.91 -6.96 9.69
CA LEU A 103 12.30 -7.35 8.32
C LEU A 103 13.52 -6.57 7.79
N ASP A 104 14.07 -5.61 8.54
CA ASP A 104 15.20 -4.77 8.10
C ASP A 104 16.43 -5.60 7.70
N LYS A 105 16.80 -6.58 8.54
CA LYS A 105 17.91 -7.48 8.24
C LYS A 105 17.67 -8.27 6.95
N LEU A 106 16.46 -8.81 6.79
CA LEU A 106 16.08 -9.59 5.60
C LEU A 106 16.11 -8.72 4.34
N ALA A 107 15.62 -7.47 4.41
CA ALA A 107 15.65 -6.52 3.31
C ALA A 107 17.09 -6.19 2.88
N LYS A 108 17.98 -5.93 3.85
CA LYS A 108 19.40 -5.67 3.61
C LYS A 108 20.12 -6.88 2.99
N GLU A 109 19.88 -8.09 3.49
CA GLU A 109 20.46 -9.34 2.95
C GLU A 109 20.00 -9.62 1.51
N ASN A 110 18.78 -9.22 1.16
CA ASN A 110 18.23 -9.37 -0.19
C ASN A 110 18.46 -8.16 -1.12
N GLU A 111 19.12 -7.09 -0.61
CA GLU A 111 19.37 -5.84 -1.34
C GLU A 111 18.07 -5.17 -1.85
N VAL A 112 17.02 -5.18 -1.02
CA VAL A 112 15.68 -4.68 -1.34
C VAL A 112 15.40 -3.39 -0.60
N VAL A 113 14.75 -2.46 -1.28
CA VAL A 113 14.15 -1.27 -0.67
C VAL A 113 12.67 -1.55 -0.41
N ALA A 114 12.28 -1.49 0.86
CA ALA A 114 10.90 -1.59 1.30
C ALA A 114 10.50 -0.28 2.00
N VAL A 115 9.52 0.42 1.43
CA VAL A 115 8.98 1.65 2.01
C VAL A 115 7.55 1.36 2.45
N MET A 116 7.31 1.41 3.76
CA MET A 116 6.02 1.09 4.35
C MET A 116 5.39 2.34 4.97
N ASP A 117 4.16 2.21 5.44
CA ASP A 117 3.37 3.32 5.99
C ASP A 117 3.18 4.49 4.99
N CYS A 118 3.05 4.18 3.70
CA CYS A 118 2.88 5.19 2.65
C CYS A 118 1.41 5.62 2.46
N GLY A 119 0.61 5.60 3.53
CA GLY A 119 -0.76 6.10 3.55
C GLY A 119 -0.84 7.61 3.75
N VAL A 120 -1.99 8.07 4.24
CA VAL A 120 -2.20 9.49 4.60
C VAL A 120 -1.60 9.79 5.97
N ALA A 121 -1.94 8.96 6.97
CA ALA A 121 -1.41 8.99 8.33
C ALA A 121 -1.53 7.59 8.96
N PRO A 122 -0.41 6.91 9.14
CA PRO A 122 0.96 7.33 8.81
C PRO A 122 1.21 7.42 7.29
N GLY A 123 2.20 8.23 6.90
CA GLY A 123 2.71 8.31 5.53
C GLY A 123 2.93 9.73 5.03
N MET A 124 1.95 10.31 4.34
CA MET A 124 2.09 11.59 3.66
C MET A 124 2.62 12.71 4.57
N GLY A 125 2.09 12.83 5.80
CA GLY A 125 2.56 13.82 6.76
C GLY A 125 4.02 13.64 7.13
N ASN A 126 4.47 12.41 7.34
CA ASN A 126 5.86 12.08 7.67
C ASN A 126 6.80 12.36 6.48
N ILE A 127 6.39 12.03 5.25
CA ILE A 127 7.17 12.27 4.04
C ILE A 127 7.35 13.77 3.80
N ILE A 128 6.27 14.56 3.96
CA ILE A 128 6.32 16.02 3.82
C ILE A 128 7.22 16.65 4.88
N LEU A 129 7.08 16.21 6.14
CA LEU A 129 7.96 16.68 7.22
C LEU A 129 9.42 16.40 6.91
N GLY A 130 9.77 15.16 6.56
CA GLY A 130 11.14 14.77 6.23
C GLY A 130 11.70 15.51 5.02
N HIS A 131 10.88 15.82 4.02
CA HIS A 131 11.31 16.65 2.88
C HIS A 131 11.66 18.07 3.31
N HIS A 132 10.88 18.69 4.17
CA HIS A 132 11.14 20.05 4.63
C HIS A 132 12.28 20.14 5.64
N ASP A 133 12.47 19.14 6.48
CA ASP A 133 13.58 19.05 7.44
C ASP A 133 14.96 19.08 6.76
N LEU A 134 15.05 18.61 5.52
CA LEU A 134 16.28 18.69 4.72
C LEU A 134 16.64 20.12 4.27
N ASN A 135 15.68 21.06 4.29
CA ASN A 135 15.83 22.38 3.68
C ASN A 135 15.57 23.54 4.64
N MET A 136 15.07 23.28 5.84
CA MET A 136 14.75 24.30 6.84
C MET A 136 14.89 23.74 8.25
N GLU A 137 15.10 24.62 9.23
CA GLU A 137 15.01 24.28 10.64
C GLU A 137 13.53 24.29 11.07
N ILE A 138 13.05 23.15 11.58
CA ILE A 138 11.66 22.98 11.99
C ILE A 138 11.59 23.00 13.52
N SER A 139 10.92 24.01 14.09
CA SER A 139 10.69 24.10 15.54
C SER A 139 9.46 23.35 16.00
N ASP A 140 8.41 23.36 15.17
CA ASP A 140 7.11 22.77 15.49
C ASP A 140 6.48 22.14 14.25
N TYR A 141 5.79 21.03 14.45
CA TYR A 141 5.04 20.34 13.41
C TYR A 141 3.67 19.92 13.92
N GLU A 142 2.64 20.27 13.18
CA GLU A 142 1.27 19.85 13.46
C GLU A 142 0.65 19.20 12.20
N CYS A 143 0.11 17.99 12.35
CA CYS A 143 -0.59 17.28 11.29
C CYS A 143 -1.98 16.87 11.76
N LEU A 144 -2.99 17.55 11.23
CA LEU A 144 -4.40 17.23 11.51
C LEU A 144 -4.93 16.32 10.41
N VAL A 145 -5.32 15.12 10.80
CA VAL A 145 -5.87 14.12 9.89
C VAL A 145 -7.27 13.73 10.38
N GLY A 146 -8.25 13.79 9.49
CA GLY A 146 -9.61 13.45 9.85
C GLY A 146 -10.44 12.95 8.66
N GLY A 147 -11.11 11.81 8.85
CA GLY A 147 -12.21 11.33 8.02
C GLY A 147 -13.53 11.49 8.77
N LEU A 148 -13.84 12.71 9.18
CA LEU A 148 -15.02 12.95 10.03
C LEU A 148 -16.31 12.89 9.20
N PRO A 149 -17.40 12.32 9.74
CA PRO A 149 -18.69 12.33 9.09
C PRO A 149 -19.25 13.77 9.01
N GLU A 150 -19.96 14.08 7.93
CA GLU A 150 -20.64 15.36 7.76
C GLU A 150 -21.64 15.60 8.88
N VAL A 151 -22.40 14.56 9.27
CA VAL A 151 -23.27 14.57 10.43
C VAL A 151 -22.58 13.84 11.57
N ARG A 152 -22.23 14.59 12.62
CA ARG A 152 -21.61 14.05 13.82
C ARG A 152 -22.66 13.63 14.82
N GLU A 153 -22.59 12.38 15.26
CA GLU A 153 -23.51 11.80 16.23
C GLU A 153 -22.77 11.47 17.53
N TRP A 154 -23.29 12.03 18.63
CA TRP A 154 -22.79 11.68 19.97
C TRP A 154 -23.00 10.17 20.23
N PRO A 155 -22.09 9.42 20.93
CA PRO A 155 -20.99 9.97 21.73
C PRO A 155 -19.65 10.07 21.01
N TYR A 156 -19.45 9.43 19.86
CA TYR A 156 -18.11 9.29 19.26
C TYR A 156 -17.79 10.34 18.19
N GLU A 157 -18.81 10.91 17.56
CA GLU A 157 -18.66 11.88 16.46
C GLU A 157 -17.74 11.42 15.33
N TYR A 158 -17.56 10.10 15.19
CA TYR A 158 -16.65 9.45 14.26
C TYR A 158 -17.31 8.23 13.62
N LYS A 159 -16.97 7.96 12.37
CA LYS A 159 -17.35 6.72 11.67
C LYS A 159 -16.11 6.12 11.04
N ALA A 160 -15.82 4.86 11.33
CA ALA A 160 -14.75 4.11 10.67
C ALA A 160 -15.18 3.81 9.22
N VAL A 161 -14.68 4.63 8.29
CA VAL A 161 -15.03 4.54 6.86
C VAL A 161 -14.06 3.69 6.06
N PHE A 162 -12.86 3.45 6.60
CA PHE A 162 -11.84 2.59 6.02
C PHE A 162 -11.53 1.44 6.95
N SER A 163 -11.43 0.24 6.38
CA SER A 163 -10.91 -0.95 7.05
C SER A 163 -11.34 -1.05 8.53
N PRO A 164 -12.64 -1.13 8.84
CA PRO A 164 -13.11 -1.13 10.24
C PRO A 164 -12.45 -2.22 11.08
N ILE A 165 -12.00 -3.30 10.44
CA ILE A 165 -11.30 -4.41 11.08
C ILE A 165 -9.94 -4.02 11.66
N ASP A 166 -9.32 -2.96 11.12
CA ASP A 166 -8.02 -2.49 11.60
C ASP A 166 -8.15 -1.52 12.80
N VAL A 167 -9.37 -1.18 13.19
CA VAL A 167 -9.69 -0.22 14.26
C VAL A 167 -10.26 -0.90 15.52
N ILE A 168 -10.57 -2.21 15.45
CA ILE A 168 -11.21 -2.97 16.53
C ILE A 168 -10.17 -3.79 17.30
#